data_d5a6135592a80d4458232de7882cb882
#
_entry.id   d5a6135592a80d4458232de7882cb882
#
_cell.length_a   1.000
_cell.length_b   1.000
_cell.length_c   1.000
_cell.angle_alpha   90.00
_cell.angle_beta   90.00
_cell.angle_gamma   90.00
#
_symmetry.space_group_name_H-M   'P 1'
#
loop_
_entity.id
_entity.type
_entity.pdbx_description
1 polymer ?
#
loop_
_entity_poly.entity_id
_entity_poly.type
_entity_poly.pdbx_seq_one_letter_code
_entity_poly.pdbx_strand_id
1 'polypeptide(L)'
;LSKDLAKFDRIGAATLEQAGLVTKLGLALLFLLVVWVGVTIVSAGGEQRTIVIIAGIIGGYMALNIGANDVANNVGAAVGSRALTMVGALVIASIFEAAGAIVAGGDVVGTISKGIIAPEDFPNSDMFIWCMLSALLAAALWVNIATMMNAPVSTTHAIVGGVIGAGIAAVGFSGINWPKMGMIAASWVISPLMGGVIAAIFLAFIKANIIYRDDKIAGAKRWVPILVALMAGVFSAYLVMKGLKRVWTPGGWTITAIGVAIFAATYFVVNPLIRRQANGMENRNKSVRTLFTIPLICSAALLSFAHGSNDVANAVGPLAAIV
;
A
#
# COMPACT_ATOMS: atom_id res chain seq x y z
N LEU A 1 -30.44 -34.84 22.89
CA LEU A 1 -29.00 -34.65 23.14
C LEU A 1 -28.26 -34.09 21.89
N SER A 2 -28.40 -34.73 20.68
CA SER A 2 -27.71 -34.25 19.45
C SER A 2 -28.25 -32.87 18.96
N LYS A 3 -29.54 -32.60 19.09
CA LYS A 3 -30.12 -31.28 18.75
C LYS A 3 -29.71 -30.19 19.74
N ASP A 4 -29.49 -30.55 20.99
CA ASP A 4 -29.07 -29.60 22.02
C ASP A 4 -27.59 -29.25 21.85
N LEU A 5 -26.73 -30.24 21.52
CA LEU A 5 -25.33 -30.02 21.19
C LEU A 5 -25.19 -29.11 19.96
N ALA A 6 -25.93 -29.34 18.87
CA ALA A 6 -25.95 -28.49 17.70
C ALA A 6 -26.43 -27.05 17.99
N LYS A 7 -27.31 -26.88 18.98
CA LYS A 7 -27.74 -25.55 19.42
C LYS A 7 -26.65 -24.83 20.21
N PHE A 8 -25.93 -25.54 21.09
CA PHE A 8 -24.80 -24.98 21.83
C PHE A 8 -23.64 -24.59 20.88
N ASP A 9 -23.33 -25.41 19.87
CA ASP A 9 -22.34 -25.11 18.87
C ASP A 9 -22.68 -23.83 18.06
N ARG A 10 -23.96 -23.66 17.67
CA ARG A 10 -24.44 -22.45 16.98
C ARG A 10 -24.38 -21.22 17.87
N ILE A 11 -24.77 -21.33 19.15
CA ILE A 11 -24.66 -20.22 20.10
C ILE A 11 -23.21 -19.87 20.34
N GLY A 12 -22.30 -20.85 20.51
CA GLY A 12 -20.88 -20.64 20.66
C GLY A 12 -20.26 -19.94 19.44
N ALA A 13 -20.60 -20.40 18.22
CA ALA A 13 -20.14 -19.77 16.99
C ALA A 13 -20.64 -18.31 16.85
N ALA A 14 -21.93 -18.06 17.13
CA ALA A 14 -22.50 -16.71 17.10
C ALA A 14 -21.87 -15.78 18.15
N THR A 15 -21.57 -16.29 19.33
CA THR A 15 -20.91 -15.51 20.39
C THR A 15 -19.46 -15.15 20.01
N LEU A 16 -18.72 -16.07 19.39
CA LEU A 16 -17.38 -15.82 18.89
C LEU A 16 -17.38 -14.82 17.73
N GLU A 17 -18.37 -14.88 16.85
CA GLU A 17 -18.53 -13.94 15.75
C GLU A 17 -18.85 -12.52 16.27
N GLN A 18 -19.77 -12.41 17.24
CA GLN A 18 -20.08 -11.14 17.90
C GLN A 18 -18.89 -10.58 18.67
N ALA A 19 -18.16 -11.40 19.42
CA ALA A 19 -16.93 -10.98 20.10
C ALA A 19 -15.88 -10.47 19.10
N GLY A 20 -15.74 -11.13 17.94
CA GLY A 20 -14.86 -10.69 16.86
C GLY A 20 -15.27 -9.33 16.29
N LEU A 21 -16.57 -9.08 16.11
CA LEU A 21 -17.07 -7.79 15.62
C LEU A 21 -16.84 -6.67 16.63
N VAL A 22 -17.15 -6.90 17.91
CA VAL A 22 -16.92 -5.91 18.98
C VAL A 22 -15.44 -5.54 19.10
N THR A 23 -14.55 -6.52 19.00
CA THR A 23 -13.10 -6.27 19.02
C THR A 23 -12.64 -5.42 17.84
N LYS A 24 -13.12 -5.73 16.63
CA LYS A 24 -12.78 -4.97 15.41
C LYS A 24 -13.28 -3.53 15.49
N LEU A 25 -14.52 -3.33 15.91
CA LEU A 25 -15.09 -1.99 16.10
C LEU A 25 -14.36 -1.23 17.21
N GLY A 26 -14.05 -1.89 18.33
CA GLY A 26 -13.28 -1.29 19.42
C GLY A 26 -11.90 -0.81 18.98
N LEU A 27 -11.18 -1.61 18.20
CA LEU A 27 -9.88 -1.23 17.65
C LEU A 27 -9.98 -0.06 16.66
N ALA A 28 -11.00 -0.06 15.80
CA ALA A 28 -11.25 1.04 14.87
C ALA A 28 -11.57 2.35 15.60
N LEU A 29 -12.42 2.30 16.61
CA LEU A 29 -12.76 3.46 17.45
C LEU A 29 -11.55 3.95 18.26
N LEU A 30 -10.76 3.04 18.81
CA LEU A 30 -9.52 3.38 19.51
C LEU A 30 -8.53 4.10 18.57
N PHE A 31 -8.37 3.62 17.35
CA PHE A 31 -7.52 4.28 16.35
C PHE A 31 -8.02 5.71 16.05
N LEU A 32 -9.33 5.88 15.79
CA LEU A 32 -9.90 7.20 15.54
C LEU A 32 -9.78 8.13 16.75
N LEU A 33 -9.87 7.61 17.97
CA LEU A 33 -9.61 8.35 19.19
C LEU A 33 -8.15 8.83 19.27
N VAL A 34 -7.20 7.96 18.94
CA VAL A 34 -5.77 8.32 18.89
C VAL A 34 -5.53 9.39 17.84
N VAL A 35 -6.12 9.27 16.65
CA VAL A 35 -6.05 10.30 15.61
C VAL A 35 -6.64 11.63 16.11
N TRP A 36 -7.82 11.60 16.71
CA TRP A 36 -8.47 12.80 17.27
C TRP A 36 -7.59 13.50 18.32
N VAL A 37 -7.04 12.75 19.28
CA VAL A 37 -6.14 13.29 20.30
C VAL A 37 -4.88 13.87 19.67
N GLY A 38 -4.25 13.12 18.74
CA GLY A 38 -3.04 13.56 18.05
C GLY A 38 -3.25 14.86 17.27
N VAL A 39 -4.30 14.92 16.46
CA VAL A 39 -4.65 16.13 15.70
C VAL A 39 -5.00 17.29 16.63
N THR A 40 -5.72 17.04 17.72
CA THR A 40 -6.08 18.06 18.70
C THR A 40 -4.85 18.69 19.38
N ILE A 41 -3.82 17.90 19.68
CA ILE A 41 -2.57 18.36 20.25
C ILE A 41 -1.78 19.21 19.24
N VAL A 42 -1.66 18.72 18.00
CA VAL A 42 -0.88 19.39 16.95
C VAL A 42 -1.54 20.68 16.49
N SER A 43 -2.89 20.73 16.42
CA SER A 43 -3.66 21.90 15.98
C SER A 43 -3.96 22.89 17.12
N ALA A 44 -3.30 22.79 18.27
CA ALA A 44 -3.53 23.69 19.40
C ALA A 44 -3.16 25.15 19.04
N GLY A 45 -4.17 26.03 18.97
CA GLY A 45 -4.00 27.47 18.79
C GLY A 45 -4.33 28.05 17.40
N GLY A 46 -4.75 27.26 16.43
CA GLY A 46 -5.16 27.75 15.09
C GLY A 46 -6.64 28.17 15.04
N GLU A 47 -6.96 29.22 14.25
CA GLU A 47 -8.35 29.68 14.01
C GLU A 47 -9.24 28.60 13.40
N GLN A 48 -8.68 27.72 12.55
CA GLN A 48 -9.39 26.64 11.87
C GLN A 48 -9.29 25.28 12.59
N ARG A 49 -8.96 25.29 13.88
CA ARG A 49 -8.72 24.08 14.68
C ARG A 49 -9.83 23.03 14.54
N THR A 50 -11.08 23.43 14.59
CA THR A 50 -12.22 22.51 14.48
C THR A 50 -12.27 21.81 13.13
N ILE A 51 -12.00 22.54 12.04
CA ILE A 51 -11.99 21.98 10.68
C ILE A 51 -10.85 20.98 10.53
N VAL A 52 -9.66 21.31 11.04
CA VAL A 52 -8.48 20.43 11.00
C VAL A 52 -8.73 19.14 11.80
N ILE A 53 -9.40 19.22 12.95
CA ILE A 53 -9.78 18.03 13.74
C ILE A 53 -10.78 17.15 12.97
N ILE A 54 -11.82 17.74 12.39
CA ILE A 54 -12.80 17.01 11.58
C ILE A 54 -12.11 16.36 10.39
N ALA A 55 -11.29 17.11 9.66
CA ALA A 55 -10.53 16.61 8.52
C ALA A 55 -9.60 15.45 8.92
N GLY A 56 -8.91 15.57 10.05
CA GLY A 56 -8.07 14.53 10.60
C GLY A 56 -8.82 13.23 10.94
N ILE A 57 -10.01 13.34 11.53
CA ILE A 57 -10.87 12.18 11.82
C ILE A 57 -11.34 11.51 10.53
N ILE A 58 -11.78 12.29 9.53
CA ILE A 58 -12.21 11.76 8.22
C ILE A 58 -11.03 11.12 7.50
N GLY A 59 -9.83 11.74 7.53
CA GLY A 59 -8.61 11.18 6.99
C GLY A 59 -8.21 9.86 7.68
N GLY A 60 -8.33 9.78 9.01
CA GLY A 60 -8.14 8.55 9.76
C GLY A 60 -9.15 7.47 9.38
N TYR A 61 -10.42 7.84 9.19
CA TYR A 61 -11.45 6.93 8.70
C TYR A 61 -11.14 6.43 7.28
N MET A 62 -10.67 7.31 6.39
CA MET A 62 -10.20 6.90 5.06
C MET A 62 -9.01 5.93 5.14
N ALA A 63 -8.02 6.19 6.01
CA ALA A 63 -6.87 5.32 6.20
C ALA A 63 -7.27 3.92 6.69
N LEU A 64 -8.25 3.81 7.61
CA LEU A 64 -8.83 2.51 8.02
C LEU A 64 -9.43 1.76 6.83
N ASN A 65 -10.17 2.45 5.98
CA ASN A 65 -10.81 1.83 4.82
C ASN A 65 -9.79 1.42 3.75
N ILE A 66 -8.74 2.20 3.52
CA ILE A 66 -7.60 1.84 2.66
C ILE A 66 -6.99 0.53 3.16
N GLY A 67 -6.61 0.47 4.44
CA GLY A 67 -6.01 -0.73 5.02
C GLY A 67 -6.91 -1.95 4.94
N ALA A 68 -8.21 -1.80 5.17
CA ALA A 68 -9.18 -2.89 5.09
C ALA A 68 -9.41 -3.42 3.66
N ASN A 69 -9.38 -2.54 2.66
CA ASN A 69 -9.62 -2.92 1.26
C ASN A 69 -8.34 -3.45 0.57
N ASP A 70 -7.19 -2.82 0.81
CA ASP A 70 -6.00 -3.00 -0.02
C ASP A 70 -4.91 -3.89 0.58
N VAL A 71 -4.89 -4.15 1.91
CA VAL A 71 -3.82 -4.94 2.54
C VAL A 71 -3.65 -6.33 1.91
N ALA A 72 -4.73 -6.95 1.45
CA ALA A 72 -4.70 -8.26 0.79
C ALA A 72 -3.86 -8.24 -0.50
N ASN A 73 -3.81 -7.12 -1.21
CA ASN A 73 -3.03 -6.96 -2.43
C ASN A 73 -1.52 -7.07 -2.14
N ASN A 74 -1.08 -6.60 -0.98
CA ASN A 74 0.33 -6.57 -0.58
C ASN A 74 0.82 -7.90 -0.04
N VAL A 75 0.01 -8.59 0.75
CA VAL A 75 0.44 -9.79 1.49
C VAL A 75 -0.22 -11.09 1.02
N GLY A 76 -1.24 -11.01 0.16
CA GLY A 76 -2.03 -12.17 -0.26
C GLY A 76 -1.22 -13.31 -0.85
N ALA A 77 -0.21 -13.02 -1.67
CA ALA A 77 0.68 -14.02 -2.24
C ALA A 77 1.53 -14.74 -1.16
N ALA A 78 2.02 -14.01 -0.16
CA ALA A 78 2.82 -14.56 0.93
C ALA A 78 1.97 -15.42 1.88
N VAL A 79 0.75 -15.00 2.18
CA VAL A 79 -0.20 -15.78 3.00
C VAL A 79 -0.74 -16.98 2.22
N GLY A 80 -1.17 -16.80 0.98
CA GLY A 80 -1.71 -17.86 0.13
C GLY A 80 -0.67 -18.97 -0.16
N SER A 81 0.61 -18.61 -0.29
CA SER A 81 1.70 -19.57 -0.40
C SER A 81 2.11 -20.19 0.94
N ARG A 82 1.55 -19.77 2.07
CA ARG A 82 1.94 -20.16 3.43
C ARG A 82 3.39 -19.77 3.79
N ALA A 83 3.94 -18.74 3.16
CA ALA A 83 5.23 -18.17 3.55
C ALA A 83 5.10 -17.35 4.83
N LEU A 84 3.92 -16.74 5.06
CA LEU A 84 3.56 -16.01 6.26
C LEU A 84 2.21 -16.48 6.82
N THR A 85 2.06 -16.39 8.13
CA THR A 85 0.73 -16.42 8.77
C THR A 85 0.01 -15.10 8.52
N MET A 86 -1.32 -15.08 8.60
CA MET A 86 -2.09 -13.85 8.44
C MET A 86 -1.64 -12.75 9.43
N VAL A 87 -1.46 -13.10 10.71
CA VAL A 87 -1.01 -12.14 11.74
C VAL A 87 0.38 -11.61 11.42
N GLY A 88 1.34 -12.48 11.06
CA GLY A 88 2.68 -12.05 10.68
C GLY A 88 2.68 -11.15 9.45
N ALA A 89 1.82 -11.44 8.46
CA ALA A 89 1.65 -10.64 7.27
C ALA A 89 1.09 -9.24 7.59
N LEU A 90 0.08 -9.15 8.46
CA LEU A 90 -0.49 -7.86 8.88
C LEU A 90 0.51 -7.02 9.67
N VAL A 91 1.32 -7.64 10.54
CA VAL A 91 2.38 -6.93 11.28
C VAL A 91 3.42 -6.35 10.32
N ILE A 92 3.89 -7.17 9.36
CA ILE A 92 4.85 -6.71 8.33
C ILE A 92 4.22 -5.58 7.49
N ALA A 93 3.00 -5.76 7.00
CA ALA A 93 2.30 -4.74 6.23
C ALA A 93 2.20 -3.43 7.01
N SER A 94 1.74 -3.46 8.25
CA SER A 94 1.57 -2.26 9.07
C SER A 94 2.88 -1.49 9.27
N ILE A 95 3.98 -2.20 9.54
CA ILE A 95 5.30 -1.57 9.74
C ILE A 95 5.80 -0.95 8.42
N PHE A 96 5.74 -1.70 7.33
CA PHE A 96 6.31 -1.25 6.06
C PHE A 96 5.43 -0.22 5.36
N GLU A 97 4.10 -0.28 5.47
CA GLU A 97 3.20 0.76 4.96
C GLU A 97 3.39 2.08 5.72
N ALA A 98 3.47 2.04 7.05
CA ALA A 98 3.76 3.23 7.84
C ALA A 98 5.14 3.83 7.48
N ALA A 99 6.16 2.98 7.33
CA ALA A 99 7.49 3.43 6.89
C ALA A 99 7.44 4.06 5.49
N GLY A 100 6.73 3.43 4.54
CA GLY A 100 6.54 3.95 3.17
C GLY A 100 5.86 5.31 3.17
N ALA A 101 4.78 5.45 3.93
CA ALA A 101 4.01 6.70 4.07
C ALA A 101 4.89 7.85 4.60
N ILE A 102 5.67 7.59 5.65
CA ILE A 102 6.52 8.61 6.30
C ILE A 102 7.70 8.98 5.41
N VAL A 103 8.38 7.99 4.83
CA VAL A 103 9.65 8.19 4.11
C VAL A 103 9.44 8.71 2.70
N ALA A 104 8.44 8.22 1.97
CA ALA A 104 8.31 8.46 0.53
C ALA A 104 6.94 9.01 0.08
N GLY A 105 6.00 9.27 1.00
CA GLY A 105 4.62 9.66 0.64
C GLY A 105 4.44 11.12 0.19
N GLY A 106 5.36 12.00 0.50
CA GLY A 106 5.15 13.45 0.36
C GLY A 106 4.94 13.96 -1.08
N ASP A 107 5.57 13.32 -2.08
CA ASP A 107 5.44 13.74 -3.49
C ASP A 107 4.02 13.48 -4.04
N VAL A 108 3.41 12.36 -3.65
CA VAL A 108 2.08 11.97 -4.13
C VAL A 108 0.99 12.82 -3.45
N VAL A 109 1.18 13.17 -2.17
CA VAL A 109 0.30 14.08 -1.42
C VAL A 109 0.15 15.42 -2.17
N GLY A 110 1.27 16.02 -2.64
CA GLY A 110 1.25 17.26 -3.41
C GLY A 110 0.43 17.19 -4.71
N THR A 111 0.37 16.01 -5.33
CA THR A 111 -0.41 15.82 -6.57
C THR A 111 -1.92 15.90 -6.31
N ILE A 112 -2.40 15.32 -5.22
CA ILE A 112 -3.82 15.32 -4.86
C ILE A 112 -4.22 16.68 -4.28
N SER A 113 -3.37 17.28 -3.43
CA SER A 113 -3.69 18.52 -2.73
C SER A 113 -3.78 19.76 -3.64
N LYS A 114 -2.98 19.80 -4.72
CA LYS A 114 -2.87 21.01 -5.59
C LYS A 114 -2.83 20.71 -7.10
N GLY A 115 -2.83 19.43 -7.48
CA GLY A 115 -2.60 19.06 -8.87
C GLY A 115 -3.87 18.90 -9.71
N ILE A 116 -5.01 18.65 -9.09
CA ILE A 116 -6.29 18.37 -9.75
C ILE A 116 -7.15 19.63 -9.85
N ILE A 117 -7.21 20.38 -8.76
CA ILE A 117 -7.93 21.65 -8.64
C ILE A 117 -6.99 22.65 -7.95
N ALA A 118 -6.93 23.87 -8.46
CA ALA A 118 -6.11 24.92 -7.86
C ALA A 118 -6.91 25.70 -6.81
N PRO A 119 -6.34 26.00 -5.62
CA PRO A 119 -7.02 26.82 -4.63
C PRO A 119 -7.43 28.19 -5.17
N GLU A 120 -6.68 28.73 -6.14
CA GLU A 120 -6.89 30.03 -6.81
C GLU A 120 -8.18 30.08 -7.63
N ASP A 121 -8.73 28.92 -8.03
CA ASP A 121 -9.97 28.82 -8.80
C ASP A 121 -11.23 29.01 -7.91
N PHE A 122 -11.06 29.07 -6.59
CA PHE A 122 -12.17 29.23 -5.64
C PHE A 122 -12.37 30.67 -5.23
N PRO A 123 -13.64 31.09 -5.04
CA PRO A 123 -13.97 32.45 -4.57
C PRO A 123 -13.38 32.81 -3.20
N ASN A 124 -13.18 31.79 -2.34
CA ASN A 124 -12.58 31.93 -1.02
C ASN A 124 -11.98 30.61 -0.53
N SER A 125 -11.09 30.67 0.45
CA SER A 125 -10.42 29.51 1.04
C SER A 125 -11.39 28.54 1.71
N ASP A 126 -12.46 29.03 2.32
CA ASP A 126 -13.43 28.18 3.00
C ASP A 126 -14.13 27.22 2.03
N MET A 127 -14.49 27.71 0.84
CA MET A 127 -15.12 26.88 -0.18
C MET A 127 -14.19 25.79 -0.68
N PHE A 128 -12.89 26.07 -0.83
CA PHE A 128 -11.87 25.08 -1.16
C PHE A 128 -11.74 24.00 -0.05
N ILE A 129 -11.71 24.44 1.21
CA ILE A 129 -11.64 23.53 2.38
C ILE A 129 -12.85 22.60 2.40
N TRP A 130 -14.06 23.13 2.25
CA TRP A 130 -15.28 22.30 2.22
C TRP A 130 -15.32 21.35 1.02
N CYS A 131 -14.80 21.78 -0.13
CA CYS A 131 -14.65 20.94 -1.30
C CYS A 131 -13.75 19.74 -0.99
N MET A 132 -12.57 19.95 -0.40
CA MET A 132 -11.62 18.90 -0.05
C MET A 132 -12.14 17.96 1.04
N LEU A 133 -12.83 18.49 2.05
CA LEU A 133 -13.52 17.70 3.07
C LEU A 133 -14.59 16.79 2.47
N SER A 134 -15.41 17.33 1.57
CA SER A 134 -16.47 16.58 0.90
C SER A 134 -15.89 15.49 0.02
N ALA A 135 -14.82 15.78 -0.72
CA ALA A 135 -14.10 14.79 -1.53
C ALA A 135 -13.56 13.63 -0.68
N LEU A 136 -12.90 13.95 0.44
CA LEU A 136 -12.32 12.98 1.35
C LEU A 136 -13.40 12.09 2.00
N LEU A 137 -14.49 12.71 2.47
CA LEU A 137 -15.61 11.98 3.08
C LEU A 137 -16.31 11.07 2.06
N ALA A 138 -16.59 11.57 0.85
CA ALA A 138 -17.23 10.80 -0.20
C ALA A 138 -16.38 9.59 -0.61
N ALA A 139 -15.07 9.77 -0.76
CA ALA A 139 -14.14 8.69 -1.06
C ALA A 139 -14.09 7.65 0.08
N ALA A 140 -14.02 8.11 1.34
CA ALA A 140 -13.98 7.23 2.49
C ALA A 140 -15.26 6.39 2.62
N LEU A 141 -16.44 7.00 2.43
CA LEU A 141 -17.72 6.30 2.42
C LEU A 141 -17.82 5.29 1.26
N TRP A 142 -17.36 5.67 0.06
CA TRP A 142 -17.34 4.77 -1.09
C TRP A 142 -16.49 3.54 -0.83
N VAL A 143 -15.24 3.71 -0.36
CA VAL A 143 -14.34 2.59 -0.05
C VAL A 143 -14.90 1.72 1.09
N ASN A 144 -15.54 2.33 2.10
CA ASN A 144 -16.20 1.60 3.17
C ASN A 144 -17.34 0.71 2.64
N ILE A 145 -18.24 1.27 1.82
CA ILE A 145 -19.34 0.51 1.21
C ILE A 145 -18.79 -0.63 0.36
N ALA A 146 -17.79 -0.36 -0.48
CA ALA A 146 -17.15 -1.38 -1.30
C ALA A 146 -16.55 -2.51 -0.45
N THR A 147 -15.86 -2.16 0.64
CA THR A 147 -15.28 -3.13 1.58
C THR A 147 -16.36 -3.98 2.26
N MET A 148 -17.47 -3.37 2.68
CA MET A 148 -18.62 -4.10 3.25
C MET A 148 -19.24 -5.08 2.25
N MET A 149 -19.21 -4.75 0.97
CA MET A 149 -19.67 -5.61 -0.13
C MET A 149 -18.63 -6.63 -0.60
N ASN A 150 -17.44 -6.68 0.03
CA ASN A 150 -16.29 -7.48 -0.39
C ASN A 150 -15.85 -7.17 -1.84
N ALA A 151 -16.02 -5.93 -2.29
CA ALA A 151 -15.62 -5.46 -3.60
C ALA A 151 -14.24 -4.77 -3.51
N PRO A 152 -13.20 -5.30 -4.18
CA PRO A 152 -11.92 -4.61 -4.29
C PRO A 152 -12.09 -3.39 -5.20
N VAL A 153 -11.71 -2.20 -4.70
CA VAL A 153 -11.78 -0.94 -5.44
C VAL A 153 -10.46 -0.19 -5.33
N SER A 154 -10.16 0.65 -6.30
CA SER A 154 -9.00 1.54 -6.21
C SER A 154 -9.32 2.73 -5.30
N THR A 155 -8.60 2.85 -4.21
CA THR A 155 -8.70 3.97 -3.27
C THR A 155 -8.22 5.27 -3.90
N THR A 156 -7.22 5.21 -4.80
CA THR A 156 -6.78 6.36 -5.60
C THR A 156 -7.86 6.83 -6.57
N HIS A 157 -8.55 5.93 -7.28
CA HIS A 157 -9.69 6.32 -8.13
C HIS A 157 -10.81 6.95 -7.30
N ALA A 158 -11.07 6.43 -6.12
CA ALA A 158 -12.10 6.96 -5.23
C ALA A 158 -11.79 8.40 -4.81
N ILE A 159 -10.56 8.70 -4.37
CA ILE A 159 -10.21 10.05 -3.93
C ILE A 159 -10.10 11.04 -5.10
N VAL A 160 -9.52 10.63 -6.23
CA VAL A 160 -9.45 11.47 -7.43
C VAL A 160 -10.85 11.79 -7.94
N GLY A 161 -11.74 10.79 -8.02
CA GLY A 161 -13.14 10.98 -8.38
C GLY A 161 -13.89 11.88 -7.40
N GLY A 162 -13.63 11.73 -6.10
CA GLY A 162 -14.18 12.61 -5.06
C GLY A 162 -13.75 14.06 -5.23
N VAL A 163 -12.46 14.31 -5.48
CA VAL A 163 -11.92 15.67 -5.72
C VAL A 163 -12.51 16.28 -6.99
N ILE A 164 -12.59 15.51 -8.09
CA ILE A 164 -13.22 16.01 -9.33
C ILE A 164 -14.70 16.32 -9.10
N GLY A 165 -15.44 15.39 -8.50
CA GLY A 165 -16.88 15.57 -8.28
C GLY A 165 -17.19 16.78 -7.38
N ALA A 166 -16.48 16.92 -6.28
CA ALA A 166 -16.60 18.09 -5.39
C ALA A 166 -16.17 19.39 -6.09
N GLY A 167 -15.08 19.34 -6.89
CA GLY A 167 -14.60 20.48 -7.66
C GLY A 167 -15.57 20.94 -8.72
N ILE A 168 -16.14 20.02 -9.50
CA ILE A 168 -17.17 20.37 -10.51
C ILE A 168 -18.38 21.04 -9.84
N ALA A 169 -18.80 20.52 -8.68
CA ALA A 169 -19.92 21.10 -7.92
C ALA A 169 -19.59 22.49 -7.38
N ALA A 170 -18.34 22.77 -7.01
CA ALA A 170 -17.92 24.02 -6.40
C ALA A 170 -17.55 25.10 -7.42
N VAL A 171 -16.74 24.78 -8.43
CA VAL A 171 -16.15 25.74 -9.38
C VAL A 171 -16.46 25.42 -10.84
N GLY A 172 -17.28 24.42 -11.10
CA GLY A 172 -17.68 24.03 -12.45
C GLY A 172 -16.62 23.21 -13.19
N PHE A 173 -16.93 22.83 -14.42
CA PHE A 173 -16.09 21.97 -15.26
C PHE A 173 -14.75 22.62 -15.63
N SER A 174 -14.72 23.95 -15.75
CA SER A 174 -13.52 24.72 -16.11
C SER A 174 -12.48 24.80 -15.01
N GLY A 175 -12.85 24.61 -13.73
CA GLY A 175 -11.93 24.61 -12.60
C GLY A 175 -11.12 23.32 -12.44
N ILE A 176 -11.32 22.34 -13.30
CA ILE A 176 -10.57 21.06 -13.24
C ILE A 176 -9.38 21.11 -14.20
N ASN A 177 -8.22 20.68 -13.71
CA ASN A 177 -7.03 20.52 -14.53
C ASN A 177 -7.12 19.26 -15.42
N TRP A 178 -7.87 19.35 -16.53
CA TRP A 178 -8.11 18.25 -17.44
C TRP A 178 -6.84 17.66 -18.09
N PRO A 179 -5.81 18.45 -18.45
CA PRO A 179 -4.53 17.89 -18.91
C PRO A 179 -3.88 16.99 -17.86
N LYS A 180 -3.89 17.40 -16.60
CA LYS A 180 -3.38 16.58 -15.50
C LYS A 180 -4.22 15.32 -15.31
N MET A 181 -5.54 15.44 -15.40
CA MET A 181 -6.46 14.30 -15.33
C MET A 181 -6.23 13.30 -16.45
N GLY A 182 -5.97 13.76 -17.67
CA GLY A 182 -5.60 12.90 -18.79
C GLY A 182 -4.33 12.08 -18.52
N MET A 183 -3.30 12.70 -17.94
CA MET A 183 -2.08 11.99 -17.55
C MET A 183 -2.34 10.95 -16.43
N ILE A 184 -3.15 11.30 -15.43
CA ILE A 184 -3.54 10.38 -14.37
C ILE A 184 -4.32 9.19 -14.95
N ALA A 185 -5.33 9.44 -15.78
CA ALA A 185 -6.13 8.40 -16.41
C ALA A 185 -5.29 7.50 -17.34
N ALA A 186 -4.34 8.05 -18.08
CA ALA A 186 -3.40 7.27 -18.88
C ALA A 186 -2.53 6.36 -17.99
N SER A 187 -2.08 6.84 -16.83
CA SER A 187 -1.29 6.04 -15.89
C SER A 187 -2.09 4.85 -15.34
N TRP A 188 -3.40 4.97 -15.16
CA TRP A 188 -4.28 3.89 -14.69
C TRP A 188 -4.37 2.71 -15.66
N VAL A 189 -4.13 2.96 -16.95
CA VAL A 189 -4.07 1.92 -17.98
C VAL A 189 -2.64 1.41 -18.15
N ILE A 190 -1.67 2.32 -18.27
CA ILE A 190 -0.28 1.98 -18.59
C ILE A 190 0.38 1.21 -17.44
N SER A 191 0.18 1.65 -16.18
CA SER A 191 0.84 1.02 -15.02
C SER A 191 0.48 -0.44 -14.82
N PRO A 192 -0.81 -0.86 -14.77
CA PRO A 192 -1.15 -2.27 -14.60
C PRO A 192 -0.75 -3.11 -15.82
N LEU A 193 -0.81 -2.56 -17.04
CA LEU A 193 -0.35 -3.25 -18.25
C LEU A 193 1.15 -3.54 -18.17
N MET A 194 1.96 -2.54 -17.85
CA MET A 194 3.40 -2.69 -17.69
C MET A 194 3.74 -3.64 -16.54
N GLY A 195 3.05 -3.52 -15.40
CA GLY A 195 3.20 -4.44 -14.28
C GLY A 195 2.90 -5.88 -14.66
N GLY A 196 1.82 -6.11 -15.41
CA GLY A 196 1.45 -7.43 -15.94
C GLY A 196 2.50 -8.01 -16.89
N VAL A 197 3.02 -7.21 -17.83
CA VAL A 197 4.09 -7.61 -18.76
C VAL A 197 5.36 -7.99 -17.99
N ILE A 198 5.81 -7.17 -17.05
CA ILE A 198 6.99 -7.44 -16.24
C ILE A 198 6.80 -8.71 -15.41
N ALA A 199 5.64 -8.88 -14.78
CA ALA A 199 5.32 -10.08 -14.01
C ALA A 199 5.32 -11.34 -14.89
N ALA A 200 4.77 -11.26 -16.09
CA ALA A 200 4.77 -12.37 -17.06
C ALA A 200 6.20 -12.75 -17.50
N ILE A 201 7.06 -11.77 -17.74
CA ILE A 201 8.48 -12.00 -18.08
C ILE A 201 9.19 -12.71 -16.93
N PHE A 202 9.05 -12.22 -15.68
CA PHE A 202 9.66 -12.86 -14.51
C PHE A 202 9.12 -14.28 -14.29
N LEU A 203 7.81 -14.48 -14.45
CA LEU A 203 7.20 -15.81 -14.32
C LEU A 203 7.72 -16.77 -15.39
N ALA A 204 7.79 -16.34 -16.64
CA ALA A 204 8.34 -17.14 -17.74
C ALA A 204 9.81 -17.49 -17.49
N PHE A 205 10.60 -16.53 -17.02
CA PHE A 205 11.99 -16.73 -16.65
C PHE A 205 12.14 -17.76 -15.52
N ILE A 206 11.37 -17.65 -14.43
CA ILE A 206 11.39 -18.58 -13.30
C ILE A 206 10.98 -19.98 -13.75
N LYS A 207 9.92 -20.10 -14.57
CA LYS A 207 9.48 -21.38 -15.11
C LYS A 207 10.57 -22.04 -15.95
N ALA A 208 11.14 -21.32 -16.91
CA ALA A 208 12.16 -21.86 -17.83
C ALA A 208 13.48 -22.22 -17.12
N ASN A 209 13.91 -21.41 -16.14
CA ASN A 209 15.23 -21.57 -15.54
C ASN A 209 15.26 -22.32 -14.21
N ILE A 210 14.08 -22.54 -13.57
CA ILE A 210 13.98 -23.19 -12.27
C ILE A 210 12.94 -24.33 -12.31
N ILE A 211 11.67 -24.05 -12.62
CA ILE A 211 10.56 -24.98 -12.41
C ILE A 211 10.59 -26.15 -13.41
N TYR A 212 10.87 -25.85 -14.70
CA TYR A 212 10.85 -26.83 -15.78
C TYR A 212 12.22 -27.49 -16.05
N ARG A 213 13.24 -27.18 -15.24
CA ARG A 213 14.52 -27.85 -15.34
C ARG A 213 14.47 -29.24 -14.69
N ASP A 214 15.28 -30.15 -15.23
CA ASP A 214 15.46 -31.49 -14.63
C ASP A 214 16.02 -31.33 -13.21
N ASP A 215 17.08 -30.56 -13.02
CA ASP A 215 17.61 -30.19 -11.70
C ASP A 215 17.09 -28.77 -11.29
N LYS A 216 15.93 -28.77 -10.61
CA LYS A 216 15.28 -27.58 -10.10
C LYS A 216 16.08 -26.90 -8.98
N ILE A 217 16.76 -27.73 -8.16
CA ILE A 217 17.54 -27.22 -7.03
C ILE A 217 18.79 -26.50 -7.52
N ALA A 218 19.49 -27.02 -8.53
CA ALA A 218 20.60 -26.32 -9.17
C ALA A 218 20.14 -25.00 -9.81
N GLY A 219 18.99 -25.01 -10.48
CA GLY A 219 18.35 -23.81 -11.01
C GLY A 219 18.06 -22.79 -9.92
N ALA A 220 17.45 -23.20 -8.81
CA ALA A 220 17.13 -22.33 -7.68
C ALA A 220 18.39 -21.79 -6.98
N LYS A 221 19.40 -22.62 -6.74
CA LYS A 221 20.70 -22.19 -6.19
C LYS A 221 21.36 -21.08 -7.00
N ARG A 222 21.19 -21.12 -8.33
CA ARG A 222 21.77 -20.11 -9.23
C ARG A 222 20.92 -18.83 -9.27
N TRP A 223 19.60 -18.96 -9.46
CA TRP A 223 18.75 -17.83 -9.84
C TRP A 223 18.06 -17.13 -8.67
N VAL A 224 17.72 -17.83 -7.58
CA VAL A 224 17.07 -17.19 -6.42
C VAL A 224 17.94 -16.07 -5.82
N PRO A 225 19.25 -16.24 -5.59
CA PRO A 225 20.09 -15.15 -5.08
C PRO A 225 20.14 -13.95 -6.03
N ILE A 226 20.14 -14.17 -7.35
CA ILE A 226 20.17 -13.10 -8.35
C ILE A 226 18.83 -12.34 -8.33
N LEU A 227 17.70 -13.02 -8.25
CA LEU A 227 16.38 -12.40 -8.20
C LEU A 227 16.20 -11.56 -6.93
N VAL A 228 16.66 -12.07 -5.78
CA VAL A 228 16.61 -11.31 -4.51
C VAL A 228 17.54 -10.11 -4.56
N ALA A 229 18.74 -10.26 -5.11
CA ALA A 229 19.69 -9.16 -5.26
C ALA A 229 19.14 -8.08 -6.21
N LEU A 230 18.51 -8.49 -7.31
CA LEU A 230 17.86 -7.56 -8.25
C LEU A 230 16.73 -6.79 -7.56
N MET A 231 15.89 -7.48 -6.79
CA MET A 231 14.81 -6.86 -6.03
C MET A 231 15.35 -5.82 -5.05
N ALA A 232 16.40 -6.16 -4.27
CA ALA A 232 17.01 -5.25 -3.32
C ALA A 232 17.69 -4.04 -4.00
N GLY A 233 18.40 -4.24 -5.11
CA GLY A 233 19.06 -3.19 -5.87
C GLY A 233 18.07 -2.19 -6.48
N VAL A 234 17.03 -2.70 -7.14
CA VAL A 234 15.96 -1.86 -7.73
C VAL A 234 15.19 -1.10 -6.66
N PHE A 235 14.85 -1.77 -5.55
CA PHE A 235 14.16 -1.11 -4.45
C PHE A 235 15.02 -0.02 -3.78
N SER A 236 16.32 -0.24 -3.64
CA SER A 236 17.24 0.77 -3.10
C SER A 236 17.32 1.99 -4.02
N ALA A 237 17.36 1.79 -5.34
CA ALA A 237 17.29 2.88 -6.30
C ALA A 237 15.97 3.67 -6.17
N TYR A 238 14.83 2.97 -6.01
CA TYR A 238 13.52 3.59 -5.75
C TYR A 238 13.52 4.41 -4.45
N LEU A 239 14.09 3.87 -3.35
CA LEU A 239 14.17 4.58 -2.08
C LEU A 239 14.99 5.87 -2.18
N VAL A 240 16.12 5.83 -2.91
CA VAL A 240 16.95 7.03 -3.13
C VAL A 240 16.21 8.07 -3.94
N MET A 241 15.50 7.64 -4.99
CA MET A 241 14.74 8.54 -5.88
C MET A 241 13.53 9.19 -5.19
N LYS A 242 12.82 8.46 -4.35
CA LYS A 242 11.56 8.90 -3.75
C LYS A 242 11.69 9.27 -2.28
N GLY A 243 12.36 8.43 -1.48
CA GLY A 243 12.45 8.61 -0.03
C GLY A 243 13.42 9.72 0.37
N LEU A 244 14.55 9.84 -0.30
CA LEU A 244 15.58 10.84 0.04
C LEU A 244 15.44 12.16 -0.69
N LYS A 245 14.53 12.31 -1.63
CA LYS A 245 14.37 13.47 -2.50
C LYS A 245 14.31 14.82 -1.76
N ARG A 246 13.77 14.83 -0.53
CA ARG A 246 13.69 16.04 0.30
C ARG A 246 15.01 16.46 0.92
N VAL A 247 15.95 15.51 1.09
CA VAL A 247 17.23 15.73 1.76
C VAL A 247 18.38 15.71 0.76
N TRP A 248 18.27 14.86 -0.27
CA TRP A 248 19.32 14.62 -1.24
C TRP A 248 18.74 14.23 -2.60
N THR A 249 19.15 14.93 -3.65
CA THR A 249 18.73 14.67 -5.04
C THR A 249 19.95 14.25 -5.87
N PRO A 250 20.39 12.98 -5.75
CA PRO A 250 21.56 12.50 -6.52
C PRO A 250 21.23 12.37 -8.00
N GLY A 251 22.25 12.52 -8.83
CA GLY A 251 22.16 12.28 -10.27
C GLY A 251 21.91 10.80 -10.59
N GLY A 252 21.42 10.51 -11.81
CA GLY A 252 21.06 9.15 -12.24
C GLY A 252 22.19 8.12 -12.10
N TRP A 253 23.44 8.52 -12.35
CA TRP A 253 24.61 7.65 -12.16
C TRP A 253 24.82 7.24 -10.70
N THR A 254 24.62 8.14 -9.76
CA THR A 254 24.72 7.84 -8.31
C THR A 254 23.65 6.86 -7.88
N ILE A 255 22.41 7.07 -8.34
CA ILE A 255 21.28 6.16 -8.06
C ILE A 255 21.59 4.76 -8.60
N THR A 256 22.05 4.67 -9.83
CA THR A 256 22.44 3.40 -10.47
C THR A 256 23.57 2.73 -9.71
N ALA A 257 24.61 3.48 -9.34
CA ALA A 257 25.74 2.96 -8.58
C ALA A 257 25.33 2.39 -7.22
N ILE A 258 24.44 3.09 -6.50
CA ILE A 258 23.86 2.59 -5.23
C ILE A 258 23.08 1.30 -5.46
N GLY A 259 22.22 1.27 -6.47
CA GLY A 259 21.44 0.08 -6.82
C GLY A 259 22.33 -1.12 -7.13
N VAL A 260 23.39 -0.93 -7.92
CA VAL A 260 24.37 -1.98 -8.26
C VAL A 260 25.17 -2.41 -7.03
N ALA A 261 25.58 -1.48 -6.18
CA ALA A 261 26.31 -1.81 -4.94
C ALA A 261 25.45 -2.65 -4.00
N ILE A 262 24.18 -2.30 -3.80
CA ILE A 262 23.24 -3.07 -2.99
C ILE A 262 22.91 -4.42 -3.63
N PHE A 263 22.75 -4.48 -4.96
CA PHE A 263 22.63 -5.75 -5.67
C PHE A 263 23.82 -6.67 -5.37
N ALA A 264 25.05 -6.18 -5.54
CA ALA A 264 26.26 -6.96 -5.28
C ALA A 264 26.35 -7.42 -3.82
N ALA A 265 26.15 -6.51 -2.86
CA ALA A 265 26.17 -6.83 -1.44
C ALA A 265 25.11 -7.90 -1.10
N THR A 266 23.87 -7.72 -1.56
CA THR A 266 22.77 -8.70 -1.33
C THR A 266 23.10 -10.05 -1.97
N TYR A 267 23.64 -10.06 -3.18
CA TYR A 267 24.03 -11.31 -3.83
C TYR A 267 25.07 -12.10 -3.03
N PHE A 268 26.12 -11.43 -2.56
CA PHE A 268 27.17 -12.06 -1.76
C PHE A 268 26.67 -12.60 -0.42
N VAL A 269 25.66 -11.97 0.18
CA VAL A 269 25.03 -12.43 1.42
C VAL A 269 24.06 -13.59 1.15
N VAL A 270 23.17 -13.43 0.18
CA VAL A 270 22.08 -14.39 -0.06
C VAL A 270 22.55 -15.66 -0.74
N ASN A 271 23.55 -15.57 -1.62
CA ASN A 271 24.04 -16.77 -2.35
C ASN A 271 24.52 -17.89 -1.42
N PRO A 272 25.41 -17.68 -0.43
CA PRO A 272 25.79 -18.73 0.49
C PRO A 272 24.62 -19.22 1.37
N LEU A 273 23.69 -18.36 1.74
CA LEU A 273 22.52 -18.75 2.53
C LEU A 273 21.62 -19.71 1.74
N ILE A 274 21.27 -19.38 0.51
CA ILE A 274 20.46 -20.24 -0.36
C ILE A 274 21.18 -21.54 -0.66
N ARG A 275 22.50 -21.53 -0.93
CA ARG A 275 23.27 -22.74 -1.15
C ARG A 275 23.27 -23.65 0.07
N ARG A 276 23.45 -23.10 1.28
CA ARG A 276 23.38 -23.87 2.54
C ARG A 276 21.98 -24.45 2.76
N GLN A 277 20.94 -23.65 2.59
CA GLN A 277 19.55 -24.09 2.76
C GLN A 277 19.16 -25.18 1.75
N ALA A 278 19.66 -25.10 0.53
CA ALA A 278 19.37 -26.05 -0.53
C ALA A 278 20.17 -27.37 -0.44
N ASN A 279 21.16 -27.47 0.47
CA ASN A 279 21.92 -28.69 0.63
C ASN A 279 21.06 -29.82 1.25
N GLY A 280 21.05 -30.98 0.60
CA GLY A 280 20.26 -32.13 1.03
C GLY A 280 18.77 -32.05 0.68
N MET A 281 18.31 -30.97 0.01
CA MET A 281 16.93 -30.88 -0.46
C MET A 281 16.69 -31.83 -1.65
N GLU A 282 15.56 -32.52 -1.62
CA GLU A 282 15.09 -33.31 -2.76
C GLU A 282 14.74 -32.43 -3.96
N ASN A 283 14.98 -32.93 -5.16
CA ASN A 283 14.67 -32.19 -6.40
C ASN A 283 13.16 -32.19 -6.71
N ARG A 284 12.41 -31.42 -5.92
CA ARG A 284 10.94 -31.32 -6.00
C ARG A 284 10.50 -29.85 -5.98
N ASN A 285 9.33 -29.57 -6.55
CA ASN A 285 8.71 -28.23 -6.52
C ASN A 285 8.50 -27.72 -5.08
N LYS A 286 8.23 -28.61 -4.11
CA LYS A 286 8.09 -28.25 -2.70
C LYS A 286 9.38 -27.67 -2.12
N SER A 287 10.53 -28.24 -2.46
CA SER A 287 11.86 -27.75 -2.03
C SER A 287 12.17 -26.39 -2.64
N VAL A 288 11.87 -26.20 -3.93
CA VAL A 288 11.99 -24.90 -4.60
C VAL A 288 11.11 -23.84 -3.89
N ARG A 289 9.86 -24.18 -3.57
CA ARG A 289 8.95 -23.30 -2.83
C ARG A 289 9.55 -22.85 -1.49
N THR A 290 10.22 -23.75 -0.76
CA THR A 290 10.88 -23.41 0.51
C THR A 290 12.00 -22.39 0.30
N LEU A 291 12.76 -22.47 -0.80
CA LEU A 291 13.80 -21.50 -1.13
C LEU A 291 13.24 -20.11 -1.51
N PHE A 292 11.99 -20.04 -1.96
CA PHE A 292 11.29 -18.79 -2.24
C PHE A 292 10.56 -18.18 -1.03
N THR A 293 10.54 -18.83 0.13
CA THR A 293 9.84 -18.33 1.32
C THR A 293 10.35 -16.95 1.76
N ILE A 294 11.66 -16.80 1.98
CA ILE A 294 12.27 -15.52 2.37
C ILE A 294 12.11 -14.45 1.28
N PRO A 295 12.43 -14.72 0.00
CA PRO A 295 12.13 -13.79 -1.11
C PRO A 295 10.70 -13.29 -1.12
N LEU A 296 9.72 -14.16 -0.86
CA LEU A 296 8.31 -13.79 -0.84
C LEU A 296 7.97 -12.86 0.33
N ILE A 297 8.51 -13.12 1.51
CA ILE A 297 8.35 -12.26 2.70
C ILE A 297 8.94 -10.88 2.43
N CYS A 298 10.16 -10.83 1.89
CA CYS A 298 10.79 -9.57 1.50
C CYS A 298 9.96 -8.83 0.45
N SER A 299 9.47 -9.54 -0.57
CA SER A 299 8.62 -8.95 -1.61
C SER A 299 7.34 -8.34 -1.03
N ALA A 300 6.67 -9.04 -0.10
CA ALA A 300 5.48 -8.52 0.58
C ALA A 300 5.80 -7.26 1.41
N ALA A 301 6.92 -7.23 2.11
CA ALA A 301 7.38 -6.07 2.87
C ALA A 301 7.67 -4.87 1.96
N LEU A 302 8.39 -5.08 0.86
CA LEU A 302 8.73 -4.03 -0.10
C LEU A 302 7.49 -3.52 -0.84
N LEU A 303 6.56 -4.40 -1.18
CA LEU A 303 5.28 -4.02 -1.80
C LEU A 303 4.44 -3.19 -0.83
N SER A 304 4.35 -3.59 0.45
CA SER A 304 3.68 -2.82 1.49
C SER A 304 4.32 -1.43 1.67
N PHE A 305 5.65 -1.32 1.62
CA PHE A 305 6.32 -0.02 1.64
C PHE A 305 5.94 0.85 0.43
N ALA A 306 6.00 0.30 -0.77
CA ALA A 306 5.64 1.01 -1.99
C ALA A 306 4.16 1.43 -1.98
N HIS A 307 3.26 0.58 -1.49
CA HIS A 307 1.85 0.86 -1.30
C HIS A 307 1.65 2.03 -0.33
N GLY A 308 2.21 1.95 0.89
CA GLY A 308 2.11 3.02 1.88
C GLY A 308 2.64 4.36 1.38
N SER A 309 3.71 4.37 0.58
CA SER A 309 4.25 5.58 -0.03
C SER A 309 3.32 6.25 -1.05
N ASN A 310 2.46 5.49 -1.70
CA ASN A 310 1.47 6.02 -2.65
C ASN A 310 0.15 6.33 -1.96
N ASP A 311 -0.37 5.41 -1.17
CA ASP A 311 -1.75 5.45 -0.68
C ASP A 311 -1.95 6.34 0.53
N VAL A 312 -0.87 6.75 1.21
CA VAL A 312 -0.94 7.83 2.20
C VAL A 312 -1.57 9.10 1.61
N ALA A 313 -1.34 9.37 0.33
CA ALA A 313 -1.90 10.54 -0.34
C ALA A 313 -3.42 10.49 -0.49
N ASN A 314 -4.01 9.29 -0.52
CA ASN A 314 -5.45 9.12 -0.62
C ASN A 314 -6.18 9.55 0.68
N ALA A 315 -5.51 9.45 1.83
CA ALA A 315 -6.03 9.92 3.12
C ALA A 315 -5.53 11.34 3.46
N VAL A 316 -4.25 11.63 3.20
CA VAL A 316 -3.57 12.86 3.65
C VAL A 316 -3.59 13.95 2.57
N GLY A 317 -3.79 13.62 1.29
CA GLY A 317 -3.79 14.59 0.19
C GLY A 317 -4.79 15.73 0.38
N PRO A 318 -6.09 15.45 0.50
CA PRO A 318 -7.07 16.50 0.80
C PRO A 318 -6.86 17.17 2.16
N LEU A 319 -6.39 16.42 3.17
CA LEU A 319 -6.08 16.99 4.48
C LEU A 319 -4.94 18.02 4.39
N ALA A 320 -3.88 17.72 3.65
CA ALA A 320 -2.75 18.62 3.43
C ALA A 320 -3.11 19.84 2.56
N ALA A 321 -4.25 19.80 1.87
CA ALA A 321 -4.80 20.97 1.15
C ALA A 321 -5.60 21.90 2.07
N ILE A 322 -6.09 21.38 3.20
CA ILE A 322 -6.89 22.12 4.19
C ILE A 322 -6.00 22.83 5.22
N VAL A 323 -4.83 22.26 5.53
CA VAL A 323 -3.86 22.77 6.51
C VAL A 323 -2.84 23.68 5.84
#